data_af1835f2d1b92693bd1d508af55bc424
#
_entry.id   af1835f2d1b92693bd1d508af55bc424
#
_cell.length_a   1.000
_cell.length_b   1.000
_cell.length_c   1.000
_cell.angle_alpha   90.00
_cell.angle_beta   90.00
_cell.angle_gamma   90.00
#
_symmetry.space_group_name_H-M   'P 1'
#
loop_
_entity.id
_entity.type
_entity.pdbx_description
1 polymer ?
#
loop_
_entity_poly.entity_id
_entity_poly.type
_entity_poly.pdbx_seq_one_letter_code
_entity_poly.pdbx_strand_id
1 'polypeptide(L)'
;MQRGMDLGSFALLGGALLSFNTACVRKPKAVTCTVTYGGEARRLEFPEASDPYGASAVDISGRFRFKVSYLRAASRAATINVYAYQQVDGGNVLLQEGKYTAPLSLAGTRYGFTGRQLVYSASERELEYWCELSP
;
A
#
# COMPACT_ATOMS: atom_id res chain seq x y z
N MET A 1 -13.79 -83.13 -10.05
CA MET A 1 -14.71 -82.25 -10.59
C MET A 1 -14.75 -81.03 -9.86
N GLN A 2 -14.25 -80.11 -10.43
CA GLN A 2 -14.30 -79.00 -9.91
C GLN A 2 -14.22 -77.89 -10.39
N ARG A 3 -14.53 -76.92 -10.09
CA ARG A 3 -14.73 -75.71 -10.60
C ARG A 3 -13.99 -74.71 -9.95
N GLY A 4 -13.11 -74.00 -10.67
CA GLY A 4 -12.30 -72.84 -10.30
C GLY A 4 -13.18 -71.68 -9.94
N MET A 5 -12.81 -71.03 -8.89
CA MET A 5 -13.43 -69.82 -8.46
C MET A 5 -12.61 -68.65 -8.91
N ASP A 6 -13.22 -67.83 -9.69
CA ASP A 6 -12.63 -66.60 -10.11
C ASP A 6 -12.61 -65.58 -8.98
N LEU A 7 -11.44 -65.19 -8.62
CA LEU A 7 -11.24 -64.11 -7.71
C LEU A 7 -11.27 -62.78 -8.43
N GLY A 8 -12.36 -62.14 -8.26
CA GLY A 8 -12.47 -60.77 -8.75
C GLY A 8 -11.45 -59.85 -8.14
N SER A 9 -10.62 -59.33 -8.98
CA SER A 9 -9.62 -58.32 -8.63
C SER A 9 -10.32 -56.99 -8.34
N PHE A 10 -10.41 -56.64 -7.07
CA PHE A 10 -10.84 -55.33 -6.71
C PHE A 10 -9.65 -54.35 -6.82
N ALA A 11 -9.66 -53.60 -7.89
CA ALA A 11 -8.74 -52.49 -8.04
C ALA A 11 -9.19 -51.37 -7.13
N LEU A 12 -8.48 -51.19 -6.03
CA LEU A 12 -8.59 -50.01 -5.20
C LEU A 12 -7.97 -48.83 -5.94
N LEU A 13 -8.81 -48.05 -6.56
CA LEU A 13 -8.42 -46.73 -7.06
C LEU A 13 -8.19 -45.83 -5.86
N GLY A 14 -6.96 -45.78 -5.40
CA GLY A 14 -6.54 -44.77 -4.44
C GLY A 14 -6.62 -43.41 -5.08
N GLY A 15 -7.68 -42.68 -4.82
CA GLY A 15 -7.77 -41.29 -5.19
C GLY A 15 -6.73 -40.50 -4.40
N ALA A 16 -5.66 -40.13 -5.06
CA ALA A 16 -4.74 -39.16 -4.49
C ALA A 16 -5.45 -37.83 -4.41
N LEU A 17 -5.90 -37.45 -3.21
CA LEU A 17 -6.35 -36.11 -2.93
C LEU A 17 -5.13 -35.20 -3.00
N LEU A 18 -4.95 -34.57 -4.15
CA LEU A 18 -4.00 -33.47 -4.30
C LEU A 18 -4.52 -32.32 -3.47
N SER A 19 -4.01 -32.22 -2.26
CA SER A 19 -4.20 -31.03 -1.44
C SER A 19 -3.45 -29.89 -2.08
N PHE A 20 -4.17 -29.07 -2.83
CA PHE A 20 -3.63 -27.80 -3.29
C PHE A 20 -3.50 -26.88 -2.08
N ASN A 21 -2.32 -26.85 -1.50
CA ASN A 21 -1.97 -25.82 -0.56
C ASN A 21 -1.84 -24.51 -1.36
N THR A 22 -2.92 -23.77 -1.43
CA THR A 22 -2.87 -22.41 -1.93
C THR A 22 -2.15 -21.57 -0.88
N ALA A 23 -0.83 -21.45 -1.04
CA ALA A 23 -0.07 -20.50 -0.27
C ALA A 23 -0.59 -19.10 -0.64
N CYS A 24 -1.28 -18.43 0.31
CA CYS A 24 -1.60 -17.02 0.16
C CYS A 24 -0.30 -16.24 0.18
N VAL A 25 0.21 -15.90 -1.00
CA VAL A 25 1.30 -14.94 -1.13
C VAL A 25 0.73 -13.59 -0.72
N ARG A 26 1.05 -13.15 0.50
CA ARG A 26 0.72 -11.81 0.94
C ARG A 26 1.54 -10.83 0.12
N LYS A 27 0.87 -10.07 -0.74
CA LYS A 27 1.52 -8.94 -1.39
C LYS A 27 2.03 -7.98 -0.30
N PRO A 28 3.24 -7.42 -0.45
CA PRO A 28 3.71 -6.41 0.49
C PRO A 28 2.70 -5.27 0.51
N LYS A 29 2.32 -4.85 1.71
CA LYS A 29 1.44 -3.71 1.88
C LYS A 29 2.17 -2.45 1.47
N ALA A 30 1.47 -1.58 0.78
CA ALA A 30 1.99 -0.30 0.36
C ALA A 30 0.93 0.77 0.50
N VAL A 31 1.35 2.00 0.71
CA VAL A 31 0.50 3.17 0.59
C VAL A 31 0.65 3.69 -0.81
N THR A 32 -0.47 3.83 -1.51
CA THR A 32 -0.50 4.42 -2.85
C THR A 32 -1.17 5.77 -2.79
N CYS A 33 -0.47 6.81 -3.22
CA CYS A 33 -0.98 8.16 -3.26
C CYS A 33 -1.15 8.63 -4.69
N THR A 34 -2.28 9.27 -4.96
CA THR A 34 -2.48 10.03 -6.19
C THR A 34 -2.18 11.48 -5.87
N VAL A 35 -1.22 12.06 -6.57
CA VAL A 35 -0.76 13.43 -6.35
C VAL A 35 -0.95 14.20 -7.64
N THR A 36 -1.64 15.33 -7.56
CA THR A 36 -1.95 16.17 -8.71
C THR A 36 -1.39 17.56 -8.53
N TYR A 37 -0.64 18.02 -9.52
CA TYR A 37 -0.12 19.37 -9.59
C TYR A 37 -0.13 19.87 -11.04
N GLY A 38 -0.60 21.10 -11.24
CA GLY A 38 -0.62 21.69 -12.59
C GLY A 38 -1.47 20.92 -13.61
N GLY A 39 -2.51 20.23 -13.15
CA GLY A 39 -3.36 19.41 -14.03
C GLY A 39 -2.81 18.01 -14.33
N GLU A 40 -1.61 17.69 -13.85
CA GLU A 40 -0.99 16.38 -14.03
C GLU A 40 -1.12 15.54 -12.76
N ALA A 41 -1.71 14.36 -12.88
CA ALA A 41 -1.86 13.41 -11.80
C ALA A 41 -0.79 12.32 -11.89
N ARG A 42 -0.13 12.03 -10.78
CA ARG A 42 0.88 10.97 -10.64
C ARG A 42 0.46 10.00 -9.56
N ARG A 43 0.65 8.73 -9.81
CA ARG A 43 0.45 7.68 -8.82
C ARG A 43 1.79 7.29 -8.22
N LEU A 44 1.93 7.44 -6.92
CA LEU A 44 3.16 7.14 -6.18
C LEU A 44 2.91 6.01 -5.20
N GLU A 45 3.85 5.08 -5.12
CA GLU A 45 3.75 3.93 -4.25
C GLU A 45 4.86 3.97 -3.20
N PHE A 46 4.46 3.77 -1.93
CA PHE A 46 5.36 3.79 -0.77
C PHE A 46 5.21 2.47 -0.02
N PRO A 47 6.18 1.56 -0.12
CA PRO A 47 6.11 0.29 0.56
C PRO A 47 6.27 0.43 2.07
N GLU A 48 5.75 -0.57 2.78
CA GLU A 48 5.96 -0.70 4.21
C GLU A 48 7.45 -0.83 4.52
N ALA A 49 7.93 -0.12 5.54
CA ALA A 49 9.32 -0.14 5.95
C ALA A 49 9.45 -0.32 7.46
N SER A 50 10.59 -0.85 7.89
CA SER A 50 10.95 -0.96 9.30
C SER A 50 11.77 0.24 9.79
N ASP A 51 12.40 0.98 8.86
CA ASP A 51 13.22 2.14 9.16
C ASP A 51 12.43 3.44 8.94
N PRO A 52 12.22 4.26 9.99
CA PRO A 52 11.50 5.52 9.87
C PRO A 52 12.24 6.57 9.03
N TYR A 53 13.55 6.40 8.85
CA TYR A 53 14.39 7.34 8.11
C TYR A 53 14.61 6.93 6.65
N GLY A 54 14.17 5.72 6.28
CA GLY A 54 14.38 5.17 4.93
C GLY A 54 13.50 5.75 3.84
N ALA A 55 12.47 6.50 4.18
CA ALA A 55 11.54 7.04 3.19
C ALA A 55 12.13 8.29 2.52
N SER A 56 12.23 8.25 1.19
CA SER A 56 12.69 9.39 0.40
C SER A 56 11.52 10.25 -0.07
N ALA A 57 11.73 11.56 -0.09
CA ALA A 57 10.76 12.49 -0.65
C ALA A 57 10.82 12.49 -2.17
N VAL A 58 9.66 12.49 -2.82
CA VAL A 58 9.51 12.51 -4.27
C VAL A 58 9.34 13.94 -4.75
N ASP A 59 10.09 14.31 -5.78
CA ASP A 59 9.95 15.62 -6.42
C ASP A 59 8.67 15.72 -7.23
N ILE A 60 7.91 16.78 -7.02
CA ILE A 60 6.71 17.11 -7.78
C ILE A 60 6.94 18.40 -8.55
N SER A 61 7.33 18.24 -9.81
CA SER A 61 7.52 19.35 -10.76
C SER A 61 8.45 20.46 -10.29
N GLY A 62 9.43 20.15 -9.45
CA GLY A 62 10.38 21.12 -8.92
C GLY A 62 9.76 22.17 -7.97
N ARG A 63 8.53 21.98 -7.54
CA ARG A 63 7.80 22.94 -6.69
C ARG A 63 7.42 22.38 -5.34
N PHE A 64 7.07 21.10 -5.30
CA PHE A 64 6.72 20.41 -4.09
C PHE A 64 7.57 19.15 -3.92
N ARG A 65 7.69 18.69 -2.68
CA ARG A 65 8.14 17.35 -2.37
C ARG A 65 7.08 16.63 -1.57
N PHE A 66 6.90 15.36 -1.88
CA PHE A 66 5.90 14.52 -1.25
C PHE A 66 6.55 13.27 -0.68
N LYS A 67 6.22 12.96 0.57
CA LYS A 67 6.82 11.83 1.27
C LYS A 67 5.79 11.10 2.08
N VAL A 68 5.85 9.77 2.07
CA VAL A 68 5.07 8.92 2.96
C VAL A 68 6.02 8.00 3.72
N SER A 69 5.86 7.96 5.03
CA SER A 69 6.52 7.00 5.90
C SER A 69 5.47 5.99 6.35
N TYR A 70 5.59 4.74 5.90
CA TYR A 70 4.72 3.67 6.31
C TYR A 70 5.50 2.69 7.19
N LEU A 71 5.25 2.77 8.49
CA LEU A 71 5.98 1.99 9.48
C LEU A 71 5.08 0.94 10.10
N ARG A 72 5.57 -0.29 10.12
CA ARG A 72 4.98 -1.39 10.85
C ARG A 72 5.93 -1.84 11.97
N ALA A 73 5.51 -1.65 13.21
CA ALA A 73 6.21 -2.23 14.34
C ALA A 73 5.66 -3.64 14.62
N ALA A 74 6.54 -4.57 15.01
CA ALA A 74 6.19 -5.98 15.25
C ALA A 74 5.08 -6.18 16.29
N SER A 75 4.89 -5.25 17.21
CA SER A 75 3.92 -5.34 18.31
C SER A 75 2.94 -4.16 18.37
N ARG A 76 2.95 -3.27 17.40
CA ARG A 76 2.11 -2.07 17.38
C ARG A 76 1.33 -1.94 16.08
N ALA A 77 0.24 -1.17 16.14
CA ALA A 77 -0.48 -0.79 14.95
C ALA A 77 0.44 -0.02 13.98
N ALA A 78 0.27 -0.28 12.68
CA ALA A 78 1.02 0.44 11.66
C ALA A 78 0.73 1.94 11.74
N THR A 79 1.76 2.75 11.53
CA THR A 79 1.66 4.21 11.49
C THR A 79 2.06 4.70 10.11
N ILE A 80 1.23 5.55 9.53
CA ILE A 80 1.47 6.18 8.24
C ILE A 80 1.54 7.68 8.46
N ASN A 81 2.65 8.29 8.06
CA ASN A 81 2.82 9.73 8.07
C ASN A 81 2.95 10.22 6.62
N VAL A 82 2.17 11.21 6.28
CA VAL A 82 2.18 11.84 4.95
C VAL A 82 2.67 13.26 5.09
N TYR A 83 3.66 13.63 4.29
CA TYR A 83 4.30 14.94 4.34
C TYR A 83 4.24 15.61 2.98
N ALA A 84 3.84 16.85 2.96
CA ALA A 84 3.92 17.71 1.79
C ALA A 84 4.79 18.92 2.10
N TYR A 85 5.82 19.13 1.27
CA TYR A 85 6.78 20.21 1.39
C TYR A 85 6.72 21.12 0.18
N GLN A 86 6.98 22.40 0.40
CA GLN A 86 7.31 23.34 -0.67
C GLN A 86 8.82 23.32 -0.86
N GLN A 87 9.26 23.24 -2.11
CA GLN A 87 10.66 23.45 -2.43
C GLN A 87 10.97 24.95 -2.46
N VAL A 88 12.01 25.33 -1.74
CA VAL A 88 12.55 26.69 -1.71
C VAL A 88 14.04 26.63 -1.97
N ASP A 89 14.65 27.78 -2.28
CA ASP A 89 16.10 27.85 -2.41
C ASP A 89 16.76 27.43 -1.09
N GLY A 90 17.62 26.41 -1.17
CA GLY A 90 18.36 25.89 -0.02
C GLY A 90 17.63 24.88 0.85
N GLY A 91 16.40 24.45 0.50
CA GLY A 91 15.72 23.41 1.28
C GLY A 91 14.26 23.20 0.98
N ASN A 92 13.58 22.62 1.95
CA ASN A 92 12.16 22.33 1.87
C ASN A 92 11.45 22.89 3.10
N VAL A 93 10.28 23.46 2.89
CA VAL A 93 9.41 23.95 3.96
C VAL A 93 8.24 22.99 4.10
N LEU A 94 8.03 22.44 5.29
CA LEU A 94 6.88 21.60 5.58
C LEU A 94 5.60 22.43 5.53
N LEU A 95 4.66 22.02 4.68
CA LEU A 95 3.36 22.66 4.54
C LEU A 95 2.27 21.90 5.27
N GLN A 96 2.30 20.58 5.20
CA GLN A 96 1.30 19.73 5.83
C GLN A 96 1.90 18.40 6.25
N GLU A 97 1.49 17.95 7.42
CA GLU A 97 1.75 16.61 7.94
C GLU A 97 0.45 15.97 8.36
N GLY A 98 0.21 14.74 7.88
CA GLY A 98 -0.89 13.90 8.31
C GLY A 98 -0.39 12.64 8.97
N LYS A 99 -0.93 12.31 10.14
CA LYS A 99 -0.60 11.09 10.86
C LYS A 99 -1.80 10.17 10.97
N TYR A 100 -1.65 8.93 10.55
CA TYR A 100 -2.71 7.94 10.51
C TYR A 100 -2.24 6.67 11.20
N THR A 101 -3.08 6.11 12.07
CA THR A 101 -2.77 4.89 12.81
C THR A 101 -3.81 3.84 12.46
N ALA A 102 -3.37 2.62 12.17
CA ALA A 102 -4.28 1.50 11.91
C ALA A 102 -5.08 1.12 13.19
N PRO A 103 -6.31 0.62 13.03
CA PRO A 103 -7.01 0.29 11.79
C PRO A 103 -7.51 1.53 11.07
N LEU A 104 -7.27 1.56 9.75
CA LEU A 104 -7.73 2.66 8.91
C LEU A 104 -9.14 2.37 8.42
N SER A 105 -10.01 3.38 8.46
CA SER A 105 -11.35 3.25 7.91
C SER A 105 -11.28 3.41 6.38
N LEU A 106 -11.43 2.29 5.66
CA LEU A 106 -11.35 2.24 4.20
C LEU A 106 -12.71 2.07 3.52
N ALA A 107 -13.76 1.79 4.31
CA ALA A 107 -15.07 1.48 3.76
C ALA A 107 -15.72 2.70 3.10
N GLY A 108 -15.94 2.61 1.79
CA GLY A 108 -16.74 3.57 1.03
C GLY A 108 -16.08 4.92 0.74
N THR A 109 -14.77 5.05 0.91
CA THR A 109 -14.07 6.29 0.66
C THR A 109 -13.48 6.35 -0.74
N ARG A 110 -13.97 7.26 -1.56
CA ARG A 110 -13.44 7.53 -2.90
C ARG A 110 -11.98 7.98 -2.88
N TYR A 111 -11.56 8.61 -1.79
CA TYR A 111 -10.25 9.22 -1.65
C TYR A 111 -9.39 8.55 -0.58
N GLY A 112 -9.53 7.22 -0.42
CA GLY A 112 -8.72 6.43 0.50
C GLY A 112 -8.86 6.81 1.97
N PHE A 113 -7.83 6.54 2.75
CA PHE A 113 -7.86 6.79 4.20
C PHE A 113 -7.54 8.25 4.57
N THR A 114 -6.90 9.00 3.68
CA THR A 114 -6.57 10.41 3.95
C THR A 114 -7.71 11.35 3.61
N GLY A 115 -8.62 10.94 2.73
CA GLY A 115 -9.51 11.86 2.05
C GLY A 115 -8.73 12.74 1.05
N ARG A 116 -9.44 13.55 0.31
CA ARG A 116 -8.87 14.52 -0.62
C ARG A 116 -8.25 15.67 0.15
N GLN A 117 -6.98 15.91 -0.04
CA GLN A 117 -6.22 16.96 0.63
C GLN A 117 -5.77 18.02 -0.37
N LEU A 118 -5.90 19.26 0.01
CA LEU A 118 -5.42 20.41 -0.74
C LEU A 118 -4.34 21.12 0.08
N VAL A 119 -3.17 21.29 -0.49
CA VAL A 119 -2.02 21.91 0.17
C VAL A 119 -1.61 23.14 -0.64
N TYR A 120 -1.55 24.28 0.03
CA TYR A 120 -1.21 25.55 -0.61
C TYR A 120 0.18 26.00 -0.19
N SER A 121 0.98 26.41 -1.16
CA SER A 121 2.25 27.07 -0.88
C SER A 121 2.05 28.59 -0.70
N ALA A 122 3.05 29.27 -0.14
CA ALA A 122 3.04 30.73 0.00
C ALA A 122 2.96 31.47 -1.35
N SER A 123 3.31 30.79 -2.45
CA SER A 123 3.20 31.33 -3.81
C SER A 123 1.86 31.01 -4.50
N GLU A 124 0.83 30.72 -3.73
CA GLU A 124 -0.53 30.41 -4.20
C GLU A 124 -0.61 29.19 -5.12
N ARG A 125 0.33 28.26 -5.01
CA ARG A 125 0.33 27.01 -5.75
C ARG A 125 -0.37 25.94 -4.93
N GLU A 126 -1.15 25.13 -5.62
CA GLU A 126 -1.94 24.06 -5.01
C GLU A 126 -1.42 22.70 -5.40
N LEU A 127 -1.23 21.85 -4.38
CA LEU A 127 -1.00 20.43 -4.54
C LEU A 127 -2.22 19.69 -4.01
N GLU A 128 -2.77 18.79 -4.83
CA GLU A 128 -3.85 17.92 -4.39
C GLU A 128 -3.33 16.50 -4.22
N TYR A 129 -3.74 15.83 -3.15
CA TYR A 129 -3.44 14.41 -3.01
C TYR A 129 -4.49 13.65 -2.22
N TRP A 130 -4.50 12.35 -2.39
CA TRP A 130 -5.13 11.38 -1.50
C TRP A 130 -4.35 10.08 -1.51
N CYS A 131 -4.42 9.34 -0.41
CA CYS A 131 -3.68 8.10 -0.25
C CYS A 131 -4.60 6.95 0.15
N GLU A 132 -4.35 5.79 -0.41
CA GLU A 132 -5.04 4.54 -0.13
C GLU A 132 -4.04 3.46 0.26
N LEU A 133 -4.50 2.51 1.05
CA LEU A 133 -3.69 1.35 1.42
C LEU A 133 -3.90 0.28 0.36
N SER A 134 -2.83 -0.09 -0.34
CA SER A 134 -2.85 -1.19 -1.29
C SER A 134 -2.78 -2.53 -0.56
N PRO A 135 -3.60 -3.51 -0.97
CA PRO A 135 -3.59 -4.84 -0.38
C PRO A 135 -2.27 -5.60 -0.65
#